data_33fdf76c89af77a95d6719bf7cbf5e1a
#
_entry.id   33fdf76c89af77a95d6719bf7cbf5e1a
#
_cell.length_a   1.000
_cell.length_b   1.000
_cell.length_c   1.000
_cell.angle_alpha   90.00
_cell.angle_beta   90.00
_cell.angle_gamma   90.00
#
_symmetry.space_group_name_H-M   'P 1'
#
loop_
_entity.id
_entity.type
_entity.pdbx_description
1 polymer ?
#
loop_
_entity_poly.entity_id
_entity_poly.type
_entity_poly.pdbx_seq_one_letter_code
_entity_poly.pdbx_strand_id
1 'polypeptide(L)'
;IERATRATVQRANEWANQRAGHWLRPPFALDELEFLLACTRCDACVEACPHDALFRLPARLGPQVAGTPGLDLLNKGCRLCEDWPCVASCQPGALAFGSDTVEKGPAIENAIDLQAPRPLAVIRIDQDRCLPYLGPECGACAESCPVAGALLWASAKPSIDPEFCLGCGLCREACITDPPAITVSAIDRSVAPAD
;
A
#
# COMPACT_ATOMS: atom_id res chain seq x y z
N ILE A 1 -15.13 -34.31 1.14
CA ILE A 1 -14.35 -33.61 2.15
C ILE A 1 -13.61 -32.44 1.48
N GLU A 2 -12.83 -32.63 0.41
CA GLU A 2 -12.07 -31.56 -0.27
C GLU A 2 -12.92 -30.36 -0.76
N ARG A 3 -14.10 -30.61 -1.33
CA ARG A 3 -14.99 -29.54 -1.80
C ARG A 3 -15.51 -28.66 -0.65
N ALA A 4 -15.83 -29.27 0.49
CA ALA A 4 -16.28 -28.55 1.69
C ALA A 4 -15.15 -27.68 2.27
N THR A 5 -13.92 -28.21 2.28
CA THR A 5 -12.75 -27.49 2.75
C THR A 5 -12.44 -26.27 1.85
N ARG A 6 -12.46 -26.46 0.52
CA ARG A 6 -12.27 -25.35 -0.44
C ARG A 6 -13.31 -24.24 -0.27
N ALA A 7 -14.60 -24.60 -0.15
CA ALA A 7 -15.67 -23.63 0.05
C ALA A 7 -15.55 -22.88 1.39
N THR A 8 -15.00 -23.52 2.41
CA THR A 8 -14.77 -22.87 3.71
C THR A 8 -13.60 -21.88 3.63
N VAL A 9 -12.50 -22.26 3.00
CA VAL A 9 -11.33 -21.39 2.78
C VAL A 9 -11.71 -20.21 1.91
N GLN A 10 -12.46 -20.44 0.83
CA GLN A 10 -12.94 -19.36 -0.04
C GLN A 10 -13.79 -18.34 0.72
N ARG A 11 -14.76 -18.78 1.53
CA ARG A 11 -15.57 -17.88 2.38
C ARG A 11 -14.75 -17.11 3.40
N ALA A 12 -13.72 -17.73 3.97
CA ALA A 12 -12.81 -17.06 4.90
C ALA A 12 -11.99 -15.98 4.19
N ASN A 13 -11.49 -16.25 2.98
CA ASN A 13 -10.80 -15.27 2.15
C ASN A 13 -11.72 -14.11 1.75
N GLU A 14 -12.93 -14.39 1.29
CA GLU A 14 -13.92 -13.36 0.94
C GLU A 14 -14.22 -12.46 2.14
N TRP A 15 -14.42 -13.05 3.33
CA TRP A 15 -14.63 -12.30 4.56
C TRP A 15 -13.44 -11.43 4.94
N ALA A 16 -12.21 -11.96 4.84
CA ALA A 16 -11.00 -11.21 5.12
C ALA A 16 -10.81 -10.05 4.13
N ASN A 17 -11.00 -10.30 2.84
CA ASN A 17 -10.84 -9.30 1.80
C ASN A 17 -11.90 -8.18 1.87
N GLN A 18 -13.16 -8.48 2.17
CA GLN A 18 -14.20 -7.46 2.37
C GLN A 18 -13.86 -6.48 3.48
N ARG A 19 -13.16 -6.93 4.51
CA ARG A 19 -12.75 -6.09 5.65
C ARG A 19 -11.41 -5.39 5.43
N ALA A 20 -10.55 -5.93 4.59
CA ALA A 20 -9.25 -5.35 4.27
C ALA A 20 -9.35 -3.93 3.66
N GLY A 21 -10.50 -3.53 3.13
CA GLY A 21 -10.77 -2.18 2.67
C GLY A 21 -10.74 -1.09 3.75
N HIS A 22 -10.68 -1.46 5.03
CA HIS A 22 -10.65 -0.51 6.16
C HIS A 22 -9.24 -0.20 6.67
N TRP A 23 -8.21 -0.86 6.18
CA TRP A 23 -6.80 -0.64 6.55
C TRP A 23 -5.87 -0.97 5.40
N LEU A 24 -4.67 -0.43 5.47
CA LEU A 24 -3.60 -0.68 4.51
C LEU A 24 -2.53 -1.54 5.17
N ARG A 25 -2.08 -2.58 4.48
CA ARG A 25 -1.04 -3.48 4.97
C ARG A 25 0.36 -2.97 4.61
N PRO A 26 1.38 -3.34 5.42
CA PRO A 26 2.78 -3.08 5.06
C PRO A 26 3.16 -3.70 3.71
N PRO A 27 4.26 -3.23 3.10
CA PRO A 27 4.82 -3.86 1.91
C PRO A 27 5.06 -5.36 2.11
N PHE A 28 4.88 -6.15 1.06
CA PHE A 28 5.07 -7.61 1.06
C PHE A 28 4.22 -8.38 2.10
N ALA A 29 3.12 -7.79 2.55
CA ALA A 29 2.16 -8.53 3.36
C ALA A 29 1.52 -9.65 2.54
N LEU A 30 1.43 -10.84 3.10
CA LEU A 30 0.65 -11.96 2.53
C LEU A 30 -0.80 -11.53 2.28
N ASP A 31 -1.55 -12.32 1.53
CA ASP A 31 -3.00 -12.12 1.42
C ASP A 31 -3.66 -12.09 2.80
N GLU A 32 -4.72 -11.31 2.95
CA GLU A 32 -5.23 -10.89 4.27
C GLU A 32 -5.46 -12.07 5.23
N LEU A 33 -6.05 -13.17 4.76
CA LEU A 33 -6.27 -14.33 5.62
C LEU A 33 -4.94 -14.98 6.05
N GLU A 34 -4.02 -15.20 5.12
CA GLU A 34 -2.71 -15.78 5.41
C GLU A 34 -1.90 -14.86 6.32
N PHE A 35 -1.96 -13.54 6.05
CA PHE A 35 -1.34 -12.55 6.91
C PHE A 35 -1.86 -12.63 8.35
N LEU A 36 -3.18 -12.71 8.55
CA LEU A 36 -3.78 -12.80 9.89
C LEU A 36 -3.44 -14.10 10.62
N LEU A 37 -3.25 -15.19 9.88
CA LEU A 37 -2.84 -16.49 10.43
C LEU A 37 -1.35 -16.51 10.81
N ALA A 38 -0.48 -15.86 10.03
CA ALA A 38 0.95 -15.81 10.27
C ALA A 38 1.36 -14.74 11.29
N CYS A 39 0.66 -13.59 11.33
CA CYS A 39 1.05 -12.44 12.16
C CYS A 39 0.89 -12.72 13.66
N THR A 40 1.98 -12.77 14.40
CA THR A 40 2.00 -12.96 15.86
C THR A 40 1.80 -11.67 16.65
N ARG A 41 1.64 -10.53 15.99
CA ARG A 41 1.48 -9.18 16.62
C ARG A 41 2.68 -8.80 17.51
N CYS A 42 3.88 -9.22 17.12
CA CYS A 42 5.12 -9.01 17.89
C CYS A 42 5.68 -7.57 17.80
N ASP A 43 5.10 -6.74 16.92
CA ASP A 43 5.49 -5.34 16.65
C ASP A 43 6.87 -5.12 16.03
N ALA A 44 7.66 -6.16 15.81
CA ALA A 44 9.00 -6.02 15.25
C ALA A 44 9.05 -5.19 13.95
N CYS A 45 8.06 -5.33 13.06
CA CYS A 45 7.96 -4.54 11.83
C CYS A 45 7.59 -3.06 12.10
N VAL A 46 6.83 -2.78 13.15
CA VAL A 46 6.47 -1.41 13.55
C VAL A 46 7.70 -0.71 14.11
N GLU A 47 8.43 -1.38 15.01
CA GLU A 47 9.66 -0.87 15.63
C GLU A 47 10.81 -0.72 14.63
N ALA A 48 10.87 -1.61 13.63
CA ALA A 48 11.88 -1.55 12.57
C ALA A 48 11.65 -0.44 11.54
N CYS A 49 10.46 0.19 11.49
CA CYS A 49 10.17 1.23 10.53
C CYS A 49 10.87 2.56 10.91
N PRO A 50 11.93 3.01 10.20
CA PRO A 50 12.67 4.21 10.57
C PRO A 50 11.88 5.50 10.33
N HIS A 51 10.71 5.41 9.70
CA HIS A 51 9.87 6.55 9.32
C HIS A 51 8.54 6.60 10.05
N ASP A 52 8.29 5.71 11.02
CA ASP A 52 7.02 5.61 11.78
C ASP A 52 5.77 5.56 10.88
N ALA A 53 5.88 4.97 9.68
CA ALA A 53 4.75 4.83 8.77
C ALA A 53 3.84 3.65 9.14
N LEU A 54 4.30 2.77 10.05
CA LEU A 54 3.56 1.62 10.55
C LEU A 54 3.03 1.89 11.95
N PHE A 55 1.82 1.41 12.19
CA PHE A 55 1.17 1.48 13.51
C PHE A 55 0.35 0.22 13.78
N ARG A 56 0.00 0.00 15.04
CA ARG A 56 -0.89 -1.10 15.44
C ARG A 56 -2.34 -0.75 15.15
N LEU A 57 -3.05 -1.63 14.46
CA LEU A 57 -4.47 -1.46 14.24
C LEU A 57 -5.24 -1.51 15.57
N PRO A 58 -6.15 -0.56 15.80
CA PRO A 58 -6.85 -0.43 17.06
C PRO A 58 -7.95 -1.51 17.23
N ALA A 59 -8.30 -1.80 18.49
CA ALA A 59 -9.29 -2.82 18.86
C ALA A 59 -10.69 -2.59 18.25
N ARG A 60 -11.05 -1.34 17.95
CA ARG A 60 -12.35 -1.01 17.32
C ARG A 60 -12.56 -1.62 15.93
N LEU A 61 -11.47 -2.04 15.26
CA LEU A 61 -11.53 -2.73 13.95
C LEU A 61 -11.86 -4.22 14.09
N GLY A 62 -11.94 -4.74 15.30
CA GLY A 62 -12.29 -6.11 15.61
C GLY A 62 -11.10 -6.93 16.11
N PRO A 63 -11.36 -7.99 16.90
CA PRO A 63 -10.32 -8.75 17.59
C PRO A 63 -9.38 -9.50 16.64
N GLN A 64 -9.83 -9.82 15.42
CA GLN A 64 -9.04 -10.56 14.44
C GLN A 64 -7.85 -9.73 13.94
N VAL A 65 -8.05 -8.42 13.77
CA VAL A 65 -7.06 -7.49 13.19
C VAL A 65 -6.39 -6.58 14.23
N ALA A 66 -6.99 -6.46 15.41
CA ALA A 66 -6.45 -5.64 16.50
C ALA A 66 -4.99 -6.04 16.81
N GLY A 67 -4.12 -5.03 16.92
CA GLY A 67 -2.70 -5.22 17.20
C GLY A 67 -1.85 -5.68 16.00
N THR A 68 -2.45 -5.97 14.85
CA THR A 68 -1.67 -6.24 13.63
C THR A 68 -1.19 -4.92 13.00
N PRO A 69 -0.06 -4.90 12.27
CA PRO A 69 0.45 -3.68 11.66
C PRO A 69 -0.41 -3.18 10.51
N GLY A 70 -0.56 -1.88 10.44
CA GLY A 70 -1.15 -1.13 9.33
C GLY A 70 -0.29 0.05 8.92
N LEU A 71 -0.50 0.58 7.71
CA LEU A 71 0.12 1.81 7.21
C LEU A 71 -0.82 3.01 7.44
N ASP A 72 -0.26 4.12 7.92
CA ASP A 72 -0.97 5.40 8.04
C ASP A 72 -0.66 6.33 6.86
N LEU A 73 -1.02 5.91 5.66
CA LEU A 73 -0.76 6.69 4.45
C LEU A 73 -1.60 7.99 4.34
N LEU A 74 -2.47 8.24 5.31
CA LEU A 74 -3.20 9.51 5.39
C LEU A 74 -2.33 10.61 6.00
N ASN A 75 -1.40 10.25 6.87
CA ASN A 75 -0.54 11.21 7.61
C ASN A 75 0.94 11.04 7.25
N LYS A 76 1.40 9.80 6.98
CA LYS A 76 2.80 9.50 6.67
C LYS A 76 2.91 8.55 5.48
N GLY A 77 3.69 8.92 4.48
CA GLY A 77 3.98 8.04 3.34
C GLY A 77 4.97 6.92 3.70
N CYS A 78 4.83 5.78 3.04
CA CYS A 78 5.84 4.72 3.07
C CYS A 78 7.02 5.12 2.19
N ARG A 79 8.25 5.13 2.74
CA ARG A 79 9.45 5.56 2.01
C ARG A 79 9.98 4.51 1.02
N LEU A 80 9.37 3.33 0.93
CA LEU A 80 9.81 2.23 0.06
C LEU A 80 11.32 1.96 0.23
N CYS A 81 11.74 1.71 1.47
CA CYS A 81 13.16 1.54 1.83
C CYS A 81 13.82 0.42 1.03
N GLU A 82 15.06 0.62 0.57
CA GLU A 82 15.79 -0.36 -0.25
C GLU A 82 16.01 -1.70 0.47
N ASP A 83 16.25 -1.65 1.78
CA ASP A 83 16.52 -2.82 2.64
C ASP A 83 15.28 -3.40 3.30
N TRP A 84 14.10 -2.79 3.11
CA TRP A 84 12.81 -3.23 3.65
C TRP A 84 12.87 -3.69 5.11
N PRO A 85 13.31 -2.86 6.07
CA PRO A 85 13.58 -3.29 7.44
C PRO A 85 12.34 -3.87 8.14
N CYS A 86 11.13 -3.43 7.79
CA CYS A 86 9.89 -3.99 8.30
C CYS A 86 9.67 -5.45 7.85
N VAL A 87 10.09 -5.81 6.64
CA VAL A 87 10.01 -7.18 6.11
C VAL A 87 11.12 -8.04 6.70
N ALA A 88 12.36 -7.52 6.71
CA ALA A 88 13.53 -8.21 7.28
C ALA A 88 13.34 -8.57 8.76
N SER A 89 12.62 -7.76 9.53
CA SER A 89 12.31 -8.00 10.93
C SER A 89 11.17 -8.99 11.17
N CYS A 90 10.41 -9.37 10.14
CA CYS A 90 9.23 -10.23 10.28
C CYS A 90 9.59 -11.71 10.33
N GLN A 91 9.99 -12.21 11.50
CA GLN A 91 10.30 -13.64 11.70
C GLN A 91 9.14 -14.59 11.42
N PRO A 92 7.87 -14.27 11.76
CA PRO A 92 6.73 -15.13 11.44
C PRO A 92 6.42 -15.26 9.95
N GLY A 93 7.03 -14.44 9.08
CA GLY A 93 6.82 -14.47 7.65
C GLY A 93 5.47 -13.92 7.18
N ALA A 94 4.75 -13.16 8.01
CA ALA A 94 3.54 -12.46 7.59
C ALA A 94 3.86 -11.34 6.56
N LEU A 95 5.07 -10.81 6.59
CA LEU A 95 5.69 -10.00 5.55
C LEU A 95 6.81 -10.84 4.95
N ALA A 96 6.74 -11.16 3.66
CA ALA A 96 7.69 -12.06 3.02
C ALA A 96 7.99 -11.65 1.58
N PHE A 97 9.27 -11.63 1.22
CA PHE A 97 9.68 -11.43 -0.17
C PHE A 97 9.23 -12.63 -1.02
N GLY A 98 8.81 -12.37 -2.24
CA GLY A 98 8.56 -13.42 -3.24
C GLY A 98 7.16 -14.03 -3.25
N SER A 99 6.28 -13.69 -2.32
CA SER A 99 4.87 -14.12 -2.41
C SER A 99 4.06 -13.31 -3.43
N ASP A 100 4.59 -12.17 -3.89
CA ASP A 100 3.82 -11.13 -4.57
C ASP A 100 4.60 -10.33 -5.62
N THR A 101 5.63 -10.90 -6.24
CA THR A 101 6.21 -10.25 -7.43
C THR A 101 5.18 -10.28 -8.55
N VAL A 102 4.63 -9.12 -8.89
CA VAL A 102 3.81 -8.94 -10.08
C VAL A 102 4.57 -9.53 -11.26
N GLU A 103 3.99 -10.52 -11.95
CA GLU A 103 4.53 -11.00 -13.20
C GLU A 103 4.67 -9.81 -14.16
N LYS A 104 5.85 -9.69 -14.74
CA LYS A 104 6.38 -8.56 -15.48
C LYS A 104 5.41 -7.92 -16.47
N GLY A 105 5.15 -6.63 -16.28
CA GLY A 105 4.96 -5.71 -17.40
C GLY A 105 6.26 -5.53 -18.19
N PRO A 106 6.24 -4.92 -19.39
CA PRO A 106 7.38 -4.92 -20.31
C PRO A 106 8.62 -4.26 -19.69
N ALA A 107 9.66 -5.08 -19.58
CA ALA A 107 11.06 -4.79 -19.34
C ALA A 107 11.45 -3.45 -18.70
N ILE A 108 11.72 -3.48 -17.40
CA ILE A 108 12.66 -2.58 -16.77
C ILE A 108 13.94 -3.38 -16.52
N GLU A 109 14.99 -3.08 -17.28
CA GLU A 109 16.27 -3.82 -17.32
C GLU A 109 17.20 -3.48 -16.14
N ASN A 110 16.72 -3.35 -14.91
CA ASN A 110 17.58 -3.11 -13.75
C ASN A 110 17.18 -4.01 -12.57
N ALA A 111 18.18 -4.58 -11.91
CA ALA A 111 18.09 -5.56 -10.83
C ALA A 111 17.26 -5.14 -9.57
N ILE A 112 16.65 -3.96 -9.57
CA ILE A 112 15.73 -3.45 -8.55
C ILE A 112 14.32 -4.04 -8.70
N ASP A 113 14.02 -4.61 -9.87
CA ASP A 113 12.67 -5.06 -10.28
C ASP A 113 12.17 -6.33 -9.58
N LEU A 114 13.05 -7.07 -8.92
CA LEU A 114 12.69 -8.32 -8.24
C LEU A 114 12.12 -8.10 -6.81
N GLN A 115 12.09 -6.87 -6.32
CA GLN A 115 11.67 -6.53 -4.95
C GLN A 115 10.64 -5.40 -4.86
N ALA A 116 9.92 -5.09 -5.93
CA ALA A 116 8.83 -4.14 -5.83
C ALA A 116 7.61 -4.81 -5.15
N PRO A 117 7.03 -4.18 -4.11
CA PRO A 117 5.81 -4.69 -3.50
C PRO A 117 4.64 -4.53 -4.46
N ARG A 118 3.58 -5.30 -4.26
CA ARG A 118 2.27 -4.96 -4.85
C ARG A 118 1.88 -3.54 -4.46
N PRO A 119 1.07 -2.83 -5.27
CA PRO A 119 0.55 -1.54 -4.87
C PRO A 119 -0.06 -1.59 -3.47
N LEU A 120 0.30 -0.63 -2.62
CA LEU A 120 -0.13 -0.55 -1.22
C LEU A 120 -1.52 0.08 -1.09
N ALA A 121 -1.81 1.03 -1.97
CA ALA A 121 -3.06 1.79 -2.00
C ALA A 121 -3.33 2.34 -3.39
N VAL A 122 -4.56 2.78 -3.63
CA VAL A 122 -4.92 3.57 -4.81
C VAL A 122 -4.76 5.06 -4.47
N ILE A 123 -3.94 5.75 -5.25
CA ILE A 123 -3.72 7.19 -5.13
C ILE A 123 -4.44 7.92 -6.27
N ARG A 124 -5.16 8.98 -5.93
CA ARG A 124 -5.83 9.84 -6.92
C ARG A 124 -5.65 11.30 -6.58
N ILE A 125 -5.62 12.14 -7.61
CA ILE A 125 -5.61 13.60 -7.47
C ILE A 125 -7.04 14.10 -7.63
N ASP A 126 -7.51 14.81 -6.60
CA ASP A 126 -8.77 15.55 -6.64
C ASP A 126 -8.48 16.89 -7.38
N GLN A 127 -8.94 16.96 -8.62
CA GLN A 127 -8.71 18.13 -9.47
C GLN A 127 -9.46 19.38 -8.98
N ASP A 128 -10.54 19.19 -8.23
CA ASP A 128 -11.35 20.29 -7.66
C ASP A 128 -10.67 20.93 -6.43
N ARG A 129 -9.56 20.35 -5.97
CA ARG A 129 -8.78 20.84 -4.82
C ARG A 129 -7.32 21.09 -5.15
N CYS A 130 -6.80 20.45 -6.18
CA CYS A 130 -5.40 20.56 -6.57
C CYS A 130 -5.14 21.93 -7.20
N LEU A 131 -4.29 22.75 -6.58
CA LEU A 131 -4.02 24.13 -6.99
C LEU A 131 -3.70 24.29 -8.49
N PRO A 132 -2.81 23.48 -9.11
CA PRO A 132 -2.55 23.57 -10.54
C PRO A 132 -3.78 23.40 -11.44
N TYR A 133 -4.80 22.71 -10.99
CA TYR A 133 -6.05 22.55 -11.75
C TYR A 133 -6.98 23.75 -11.54
N LEU A 134 -6.84 24.47 -10.43
CA LEU A 134 -7.65 25.64 -10.09
C LEU A 134 -7.02 26.96 -10.58
N GLY A 135 -5.78 26.92 -11.09
CA GLY A 135 -5.08 28.07 -11.64
C GLY A 135 -3.78 28.46 -10.94
N PRO A 136 -3.67 28.44 -9.57
CA PRO A 136 -2.41 28.77 -8.92
C PRO A 136 -1.30 27.74 -9.22
N GLU A 137 -0.06 28.21 -9.36
CA GLU A 137 1.10 27.34 -9.48
C GLU A 137 1.35 26.59 -8.15
N CYS A 138 1.67 25.30 -8.24
CA CYS A 138 2.10 24.48 -7.12
C CYS A 138 3.00 23.35 -7.64
N GLY A 139 4.03 23.02 -6.92
CA GLY A 139 4.97 21.92 -7.24
C GLY A 139 5.28 21.06 -6.02
N ALA A 140 4.54 21.19 -4.92
CA ALA A 140 4.87 20.59 -3.64
C ALA A 140 5.08 19.07 -3.69
N CYS A 141 4.33 18.34 -4.51
CA CYS A 141 4.49 16.90 -4.68
C CYS A 141 5.43 16.47 -5.82
N ALA A 142 5.98 17.40 -6.60
CA ALA A 142 6.73 17.08 -7.82
C ALA A 142 7.91 16.13 -7.58
N GLU A 143 8.67 16.37 -6.52
CA GLU A 143 9.87 15.57 -6.17
C GLU A 143 9.61 14.51 -5.10
N SER A 144 8.35 14.33 -4.69
CA SER A 144 8.02 13.42 -3.60
C SER A 144 7.91 11.95 -4.01
N CYS A 145 7.78 11.66 -5.31
CA CYS A 145 7.59 10.29 -5.79
C CYS A 145 8.93 9.59 -6.02
N PRO A 146 9.22 8.49 -5.29
CA PRO A 146 10.44 7.72 -5.51
C PRO A 146 10.35 6.77 -6.71
N VAL A 147 9.14 6.59 -7.27
CA VAL A 147 8.89 5.66 -8.39
C VAL A 147 8.86 6.45 -9.69
N ALA A 148 9.85 6.18 -10.55
CA ALA A 148 9.96 6.84 -11.85
C ALA A 148 8.70 6.55 -12.70
N GLY A 149 8.14 7.58 -13.31
CA GLY A 149 6.95 7.46 -14.17
C GLY A 149 5.61 7.38 -13.44
N ALA A 150 5.57 7.21 -12.12
CA ALA A 150 4.32 7.10 -11.37
C ALA A 150 3.62 8.46 -11.12
N LEU A 151 4.39 9.53 -10.91
CA LEU A 151 3.88 10.91 -10.80
C LEU A 151 4.39 11.72 -11.98
N LEU A 152 3.51 12.07 -12.88
CA LEU A 152 3.82 12.78 -14.10
C LEU A 152 3.39 14.25 -13.99
N TRP A 153 4.14 15.13 -14.66
CA TRP A 153 3.82 16.54 -14.75
C TRP A 153 3.71 16.94 -16.22
N ALA A 154 2.53 17.34 -16.64
CA ALA A 154 2.27 17.85 -17.98
C ALA A 154 1.55 19.20 -17.90
N SER A 155 2.07 20.21 -18.60
CA SER A 155 1.52 21.58 -18.58
C SER A 155 1.33 22.12 -17.15
N ALA A 156 2.33 21.90 -16.29
CA ALA A 156 2.34 22.27 -14.88
C ALA A 156 1.23 21.60 -14.01
N LYS A 157 0.61 20.55 -14.48
CA LYS A 157 -0.42 19.78 -13.76
C LYS A 157 0.07 18.37 -13.44
N PRO A 158 -0.09 17.90 -12.19
CA PRO A 158 0.29 16.55 -11.82
C PRO A 158 -0.75 15.53 -12.26
N SER A 159 -0.31 14.33 -12.63
CA SER A 159 -1.15 13.16 -12.85
C SER A 159 -0.48 11.92 -12.28
N ILE A 160 -1.27 10.93 -11.88
CA ILE A 160 -0.79 9.64 -11.38
C ILE A 160 -0.98 8.60 -12.46
N ASP A 161 0.10 7.90 -12.81
CA ASP A 161 0.03 6.72 -13.64
C ASP A 161 -0.20 5.49 -12.75
N PRO A 162 -1.36 4.83 -12.85
CA PRO A 162 -1.69 3.69 -12.00
C PRO A 162 -0.85 2.44 -12.28
N GLU A 163 -0.23 2.32 -13.46
CA GLU A 163 0.62 1.17 -13.81
C GLU A 163 1.95 1.19 -13.05
N PHE A 164 2.45 2.39 -12.74
CA PHE A 164 3.72 2.57 -12.01
C PHE A 164 3.52 2.91 -10.54
N CYS A 165 2.33 3.38 -10.16
CA CYS A 165 2.10 3.88 -8.81
C CYS A 165 2.00 2.75 -7.78
N LEU A 166 2.96 2.67 -6.85
CA LEU A 166 2.95 1.72 -5.73
C LEU A 166 2.06 2.16 -4.55
N GLY A 167 1.41 3.30 -4.63
CA GLY A 167 0.48 3.73 -3.60
C GLY A 167 1.12 4.09 -2.26
N CYS A 168 2.37 4.54 -2.26
CA CYS A 168 3.16 4.79 -1.03
C CYS A 168 2.70 6.02 -0.22
N GLY A 169 1.90 6.92 -0.80
CA GLY A 169 1.33 8.08 -0.11
C GLY A 169 2.26 9.28 0.07
N LEU A 170 3.51 9.25 -0.40
CA LEU A 170 4.46 10.36 -0.24
C LEU A 170 4.01 11.65 -0.92
N CYS A 171 3.39 11.55 -2.08
CA CYS A 171 2.81 12.71 -2.76
C CYS A 171 1.67 13.35 -1.96
N ARG A 172 0.90 12.55 -1.20
CA ARG A 172 -0.11 13.07 -0.27
C ARG A 172 0.53 13.78 0.92
N GLU A 173 1.57 13.17 1.52
CA GLU A 173 2.33 13.76 2.63
C GLU A 173 2.93 15.12 2.23
N ALA A 174 3.38 15.26 0.99
CA ALA A 174 3.92 16.50 0.44
C ALA A 174 2.85 17.54 0.04
N CYS A 175 1.57 17.15 -0.01
CA CYS A 175 0.50 18.04 -0.46
C CYS A 175 0.22 19.12 0.56
N ILE A 176 0.23 20.39 0.11
CA ILE A 176 0.06 21.57 0.96
C ILE A 176 -1.38 22.05 1.12
N THR A 177 -2.33 21.45 0.39
CA THR A 177 -3.75 21.83 0.53
C THR A 177 -4.35 21.21 1.79
N ASP A 178 -5.32 21.89 2.39
CA ASP A 178 -6.08 21.38 3.54
C ASP A 178 -7.59 21.41 3.22
N PRO A 179 -8.25 20.25 3.14
CA PRO A 179 -7.68 18.91 3.16
C PRO A 179 -6.80 18.61 1.91
N PRO A 180 -5.85 17.66 2.03
CA PRO A 180 -4.97 17.30 0.91
C PRO A 180 -5.74 16.92 -0.35
N ALA A 181 -5.33 17.48 -1.50
CA ALA A 181 -5.92 17.18 -2.80
C ALA A 181 -5.57 15.78 -3.33
N ILE A 182 -4.63 15.09 -2.68
CA ILE A 182 -4.28 13.72 -3.02
C ILE A 182 -5.00 12.79 -2.07
N THR A 183 -5.83 11.91 -2.62
CA THR A 183 -6.62 10.94 -1.89
C THR A 183 -5.95 9.56 -1.89
N VAL A 184 -6.11 8.83 -0.79
CA VAL A 184 -5.62 7.47 -0.61
C VAL A 184 -6.81 6.58 -0.28
N SER A 185 -6.96 5.49 -1.01
CA SER A 185 -7.97 4.47 -0.72
C SER A 185 -7.37 3.07 -0.75
N ALA A 186 -7.94 2.16 0.02
CA ALA A 186 -7.54 0.76 -0.01
C ALA A 186 -7.85 0.16 -1.40
N ILE A 187 -7.04 -0.81 -1.80
CA ILE A 187 -7.27 -1.59 -3.01
C ILE A 187 -8.40 -2.57 -2.71
N ASP A 188 -9.42 -2.58 -3.54
CA ASP A 188 -10.46 -3.59 -3.48
C ASP A 188 -9.89 -4.92 -4.01
N ARG A 189 -9.50 -5.78 -3.09
CA ARG A 189 -8.97 -7.12 -3.39
C ARG A 189 -10.08 -8.18 -3.57
N SER A 190 -11.34 -7.78 -3.52
CA SER A 190 -12.49 -8.67 -3.75
C SER A 190 -12.73 -8.97 -5.24
N VAL A 191 -12.19 -8.15 -6.12
CA VAL A 191 -12.25 -8.33 -7.57
C VAL A 191 -10.93 -8.96 -8.01
N ALA A 192 -10.96 -10.24 -8.37
CA ALA A 192 -9.85 -10.87 -9.06
C ALA A 192 -9.55 -10.09 -10.35
N PRO A 193 -8.27 -9.89 -10.74
CA PRO A 193 -7.97 -9.32 -12.05
C PRO A 193 -8.71 -10.13 -13.13
N ALA A 194 -9.40 -9.45 -14.02
CA ALA A 194 -9.98 -10.09 -15.20
C ALA A 194 -8.84 -10.65 -16.05
N ASP A 195 -8.90 -11.98 -16.32
CA ASP A 195 -8.00 -12.69 -17.22
C ASP A 195 -7.99 -12.07 -18.63
#